data_e207148e14ef7506f31455b4008b0cc4
#
_entry.id   e207148e14ef7506f31455b4008b0cc4
#
_cell.length_a   1.000
_cell.length_b   1.000
_cell.length_c   1.000
_cell.angle_alpha   90.00
_cell.angle_beta   90.00
_cell.angle_gamma   90.00
#
_symmetry.space_group_name_H-M   'P 1'
#
loop_
_entity.id
_entity.type
_entity.pdbx_description
1 polymer ?
#
loop_
_entity_poly.entity_id
_entity_poly.type
_entity_poly.pdbx_seq_one_letter_code
_entity_poly.pdbx_strand_id
1 'polypeptide(L)'
;QGKIHGSVITNGAVTGRCTHMYPNVAQVPSVSVPYGKQCRELFTVPDGYKLCGVDVSGLELRVLAHFLSKYDDGEYANEVIKGDVHTLNQKSAGLATRNLAKTFIYAFLYGAGDRRIAEITGGTVKEAKAVKEKFLKNTPAIARLRRDVLHTVEAKGFLRGIDGRVLTIRSPHSALNTLIQSAGALIVKQATIFLHEKIKQENLDCNMVAHIHDEMQLQVKEDIAEYVGQKAVQSIQATKDFFNFRCELDGEYKVGNNWAETH
;
A
#
# COMPACT_ATOMS: atom_id res chain seq x y z
N GLN A 1 3.69 -26.32 20.60
CA GLN A 1 4.95 -25.56 20.47
C GLN A 1 4.74 -24.05 20.22
N GLY A 2 3.51 -23.56 20.23
CA GLY A 2 3.16 -22.14 20.27
C GLY A 2 3.50 -21.31 19.03
N LYS A 3 3.82 -21.92 17.87
CA LYS A 3 4.11 -21.20 16.63
C LYS A 3 3.08 -21.52 15.56
N ILE A 4 2.72 -20.48 14.77
CA ILE A 4 1.87 -20.62 13.58
C ILE A 4 2.78 -20.65 12.35
N HIS A 5 2.64 -21.69 11.54
CA HIS A 5 3.38 -21.86 10.30
C HIS A 5 2.41 -21.79 9.13
N GLY A 6 2.19 -20.58 8.63
CA GLY A 6 1.39 -20.35 7.42
C GLY A 6 2.18 -20.64 6.14
N SER A 7 1.47 -20.98 5.08
CA SER A 7 2.04 -21.08 3.74
C SER A 7 1.92 -19.74 3.01
N VAL A 8 2.99 -19.30 2.35
CA VAL A 8 3.04 -18.05 1.59
C VAL A 8 3.49 -18.34 0.18
N ILE A 9 2.66 -17.95 -0.80
CA ILE A 9 3.07 -17.93 -2.21
C ILE A 9 3.50 -16.49 -2.52
N THR A 10 4.81 -16.30 -2.66
CA THR A 10 5.41 -14.97 -2.75
C THR A 10 4.98 -14.16 -3.98
N ASN A 11 4.45 -14.81 -5.00
CA ASN A 11 3.98 -14.20 -6.25
C ASN A 11 2.58 -14.70 -6.64
N GLY A 12 1.73 -14.94 -5.64
CA GLY A 12 0.43 -15.60 -5.84
C GLY A 12 -0.65 -14.73 -6.46
N ALA A 13 -0.57 -13.41 -6.33
CA ALA A 13 -1.50 -12.48 -6.95
C ALA A 13 -1.00 -11.97 -8.31
N VAL A 14 -1.92 -11.60 -9.21
CA VAL A 14 -1.60 -10.98 -10.52
C VAL A 14 -0.77 -9.69 -10.34
N THR A 15 -0.98 -8.99 -9.25
CA THR A 15 -0.23 -7.78 -8.88
C THR A 15 1.18 -8.07 -8.37
N GLY A 16 1.55 -9.34 -8.18
CA GLY A 16 2.81 -9.73 -7.54
C GLY A 16 2.80 -9.67 -6.01
N ARG A 17 1.65 -9.37 -5.37
CA ARG A 17 1.50 -9.49 -3.92
C ARG A 17 1.61 -10.95 -3.47
N CYS A 18 2.10 -11.16 -2.25
CA CYS A 18 2.04 -12.45 -1.59
C CYS A 18 0.60 -12.88 -1.33
N THR A 19 0.34 -14.18 -1.42
CA THR A 19 -0.91 -14.77 -0.96
C THR A 19 -0.62 -15.73 0.19
N HIS A 20 -1.53 -15.80 1.16
CA HIS A 20 -1.37 -16.56 2.40
C HIS A 20 -2.44 -17.64 2.51
N MET A 21 -2.07 -18.82 3.04
CA MET A 21 -2.99 -19.94 3.28
C MET A 21 -2.48 -20.82 4.42
N TYR A 22 -3.36 -21.55 5.05
CA TYR A 22 -3.09 -22.61 6.03
C TYR A 22 -2.22 -22.20 7.25
N PRO A 23 -2.59 -21.14 8.03
CA PRO A 23 -3.74 -20.26 7.90
C PRO A 23 -3.44 -19.02 7.03
N ASN A 24 -4.50 -18.33 6.57
CA ASN A 24 -4.36 -17.03 5.90
C ASN A 24 -4.19 -15.91 6.94
N VAL A 25 -2.96 -15.66 7.36
CA VAL A 25 -2.64 -14.62 8.36
C VAL A 25 -2.90 -13.20 7.85
N ALA A 26 -2.96 -12.99 6.52
CA ALA A 26 -3.29 -11.69 5.95
C ALA A 26 -4.76 -11.28 6.15
N GLN A 27 -5.62 -12.21 6.60
CA GLN A 27 -7.02 -11.93 6.93
C GLN A 27 -7.28 -11.79 8.44
N VAL A 28 -6.24 -11.76 9.28
CA VAL A 28 -6.42 -11.41 10.69
C VAL A 28 -6.98 -9.98 10.77
N PRO A 29 -8.12 -9.79 11.45
CA PRO A 29 -8.83 -8.52 11.42
C PRO A 29 -7.99 -7.37 11.99
N SER A 30 -8.20 -6.15 11.47
CA SER A 30 -7.56 -4.93 11.96
C SER A 30 -7.99 -4.62 13.38
N VAL A 31 -7.12 -3.98 14.16
CA VAL A 31 -7.40 -3.53 15.54
C VAL A 31 -8.62 -2.62 15.66
N SER A 32 -9.02 -1.96 14.57
CA SER A 32 -10.17 -1.04 14.52
C SER A 32 -11.54 -1.73 14.41
N VAL A 33 -11.58 -3.03 14.14
CA VAL A 33 -12.83 -3.80 14.04
C VAL A 33 -13.06 -4.67 15.28
N PRO A 34 -14.30 -5.10 15.56
CA PRO A 34 -14.60 -5.97 16.70
C PRO A 34 -13.69 -7.20 16.74
N TYR A 35 -13.14 -7.49 17.91
CA TYR A 35 -12.19 -8.58 18.19
C TYR A 35 -10.84 -8.51 17.47
N GLY A 36 -10.58 -7.51 16.63
CA GLY A 36 -9.34 -7.39 15.88
C GLY A 36 -8.13 -7.22 16.79
N LYS A 37 -8.25 -6.39 17.82
CA LYS A 37 -7.19 -6.21 18.82
C LYS A 37 -6.83 -7.53 19.49
N GLN A 38 -7.84 -8.25 20.02
CA GLN A 38 -7.64 -9.53 20.71
C GLN A 38 -7.00 -10.58 19.78
N CYS A 39 -7.42 -10.64 18.52
CA CYS A 39 -6.80 -11.54 17.55
C CYS A 39 -5.32 -11.23 17.32
N ARG A 40 -4.95 -9.95 17.21
CA ARG A 40 -3.56 -9.54 17.00
C ARG A 40 -2.69 -9.65 18.25
N GLU A 41 -3.24 -9.50 19.45
CA GLU A 41 -2.56 -9.73 20.71
C GLU A 41 -2.06 -11.17 20.88
N LEU A 42 -2.63 -12.15 20.16
CA LEU A 42 -2.18 -13.56 20.17
C LEU A 42 -0.84 -13.78 19.44
N PHE A 43 -0.42 -12.84 18.60
CA PHE A 43 0.85 -12.93 17.88
C PHE A 43 1.93 -12.18 18.67
N THR A 44 2.73 -12.92 19.41
CA THR A 44 3.74 -12.42 20.33
C THR A 44 5.14 -12.87 19.92
N VAL A 45 6.14 -12.45 20.68
CA VAL A 45 7.56 -12.84 20.53
C VAL A 45 8.07 -13.48 21.82
N PRO A 46 9.16 -14.27 21.79
CA PRO A 46 9.80 -14.81 22.98
C PRO A 46 10.36 -13.71 23.90
N ASP A 47 10.62 -14.08 25.18
CA ASP A 47 11.29 -13.21 26.13
C ASP A 47 12.65 -12.72 25.58
N GLY A 48 12.99 -11.46 25.81
CA GLY A 48 14.21 -10.82 25.29
C GLY A 48 14.11 -10.33 23.84
N TYR A 49 12.92 -10.49 23.21
CA TYR A 49 12.62 -9.98 21.88
C TYR A 49 11.45 -9.00 21.90
N LYS A 50 11.38 -8.17 20.87
CA LYS A 50 10.25 -7.30 20.54
C LYS A 50 9.74 -7.62 19.13
N LEU A 51 8.48 -7.33 18.89
CA LEU A 51 7.94 -7.23 17.57
C LEU A 51 8.16 -5.80 17.05
N CYS A 52 8.70 -5.67 15.86
CA CYS A 52 8.82 -4.39 15.15
C CYS A 52 7.95 -4.46 13.90
N GLY A 53 6.84 -3.74 13.92
CA GLY A 53 5.96 -3.59 12.77
C GLY A 53 6.38 -2.39 11.93
N VAL A 54 6.50 -2.57 10.64
CA VAL A 54 6.94 -1.56 9.68
C VAL A 54 5.91 -1.45 8.56
N ASP A 55 5.43 -0.25 8.29
CA ASP A 55 4.42 0.03 7.27
C ASP A 55 4.89 1.11 6.30
N VAL A 56 4.50 1.00 5.03
CA VAL A 56 4.84 2.01 4.01
C VAL A 56 3.81 3.13 4.03
N SER A 57 4.24 4.34 4.38
CA SER A 57 3.36 5.49 4.53
C SER A 57 2.69 5.90 3.21
N GLY A 58 1.36 5.76 3.15
CA GLY A 58 0.54 6.23 2.02
C GLY A 58 0.94 5.63 0.66
N LEU A 59 1.30 4.35 0.62
CA LEU A 59 1.90 3.68 -0.54
C LEU A 59 1.11 3.91 -1.84
N GLU A 60 -0.20 3.66 -1.84
CA GLU A 60 -1.01 3.77 -3.06
C GLU A 60 -1.04 5.21 -3.62
N LEU A 61 -1.10 6.22 -2.74
CA LEU A 61 -1.11 7.62 -3.18
C LEU A 61 0.27 8.07 -3.67
N ARG A 62 1.35 7.56 -3.09
CA ARG A 62 2.72 7.78 -3.58
C ARG A 62 2.95 7.10 -4.92
N VAL A 63 2.42 5.90 -5.11
CA VAL A 63 2.44 5.20 -6.41
C VAL A 63 1.61 5.95 -7.44
N LEU A 64 0.42 6.42 -7.08
CA LEU A 64 -0.38 7.27 -7.97
C LEU A 64 0.40 8.52 -8.36
N ALA A 65 1.01 9.22 -7.41
CA ALA A 65 1.82 10.41 -7.63
C ALA A 65 2.99 10.15 -8.61
N HIS A 66 3.66 9.00 -8.49
CA HIS A 66 4.69 8.59 -9.43
C HIS A 66 4.17 8.52 -10.87
N PHE A 67 3.03 7.86 -11.08
CA PHE A 67 2.45 7.75 -12.42
C PHE A 67 1.87 9.07 -12.93
N LEU A 68 1.43 9.96 -12.04
CA LEU A 68 0.91 11.29 -12.41
C LEU A 68 2.01 12.27 -12.81
N SER A 69 3.24 12.12 -12.33
CA SER A 69 4.33 13.08 -12.53
C SER A 69 4.63 13.42 -13.99
N LYS A 70 4.28 12.53 -14.92
CA LYS A 70 4.42 12.80 -16.37
C LYS A 70 3.30 13.69 -16.93
N TYR A 71 2.24 13.96 -16.17
CA TYR A 71 1.07 14.74 -16.59
C TYR A 71 0.91 16.05 -15.83
N ASP A 72 1.51 16.15 -14.63
CA ASP A 72 1.37 17.28 -13.71
C ASP A 72 2.72 17.79 -13.17
N ASP A 73 3.84 17.37 -13.77
CA ASP A 73 5.19 17.75 -13.35
C ASP A 73 5.47 17.56 -11.85
N GLY A 74 4.76 16.61 -11.22
CA GLY A 74 4.91 16.25 -9.80
C GLY A 74 4.08 17.08 -8.82
N GLU A 75 3.10 17.84 -9.28
CA GLU A 75 2.23 18.65 -8.41
C GLU A 75 1.51 17.75 -7.38
N TYR A 76 0.91 16.64 -7.80
CA TYR A 76 0.26 15.69 -6.90
C TYR A 76 1.25 15.05 -5.91
N ALA A 77 2.49 14.79 -6.35
CA ALA A 77 3.53 14.26 -5.48
C ALA A 77 3.89 15.25 -4.35
N ASN A 78 3.97 16.53 -4.65
CA ASN A 78 4.19 17.57 -3.64
C ASN A 78 3.06 17.62 -2.61
N GLU A 79 1.80 17.48 -3.04
CA GLU A 79 0.66 17.43 -2.13
C GLU A 79 0.66 16.17 -1.25
N VAL A 80 1.09 15.04 -1.77
CA VAL A 80 1.24 13.79 -0.99
C VAL A 80 2.32 13.91 0.09
N ILE A 81 3.42 14.60 -0.22
CA ILE A 81 4.61 14.69 0.66
C ILE A 81 4.51 15.85 1.65
N LYS A 82 4.12 17.04 1.18
CA LYS A 82 4.22 18.30 1.92
C LYS A 82 2.86 18.92 2.26
N GLY A 83 1.82 18.52 1.57
CA GLY A 83 0.48 19.06 1.68
C GLY A 83 -0.49 18.16 2.42
N ASP A 84 -1.76 18.34 2.14
CA ASP A 84 -2.86 17.46 2.57
C ASP A 84 -3.63 16.96 1.36
N VAL A 85 -3.13 15.86 0.77
CA VAL A 85 -3.71 15.22 -0.40
C VAL A 85 -5.18 14.82 -0.21
N HIS A 86 -5.58 14.51 1.03
CA HIS A 86 -6.98 14.16 1.30
C HIS A 86 -7.90 15.38 1.27
N THR A 87 -7.41 16.53 1.72
CA THR A 87 -8.14 17.81 1.56
C THR A 87 -8.15 18.26 0.10
N LEU A 88 -7.07 18.07 -0.66
CA LEU A 88 -7.07 18.28 -2.11
C LEU A 88 -8.14 17.42 -2.79
N ASN A 89 -8.16 16.13 -2.51
CA ASN A 89 -9.13 15.19 -3.08
C ASN A 89 -10.57 15.51 -2.64
N GLN A 90 -10.78 15.97 -1.39
CA GLN A 90 -12.07 16.44 -0.88
C GLN A 90 -12.62 17.59 -1.72
N LYS A 91 -11.82 18.63 -1.93
CA LYS A 91 -12.19 19.79 -2.74
C LYS A 91 -12.47 19.39 -4.18
N SER A 92 -11.60 18.57 -4.78
CA SER A 92 -11.71 18.13 -6.15
C SER A 92 -12.98 17.31 -6.41
N ALA A 93 -13.35 16.43 -5.49
CA ALA A 93 -14.57 15.63 -5.59
C ALA A 93 -15.83 16.38 -5.09
N GLY A 94 -15.66 17.46 -4.32
CA GLY A 94 -16.75 18.20 -3.68
C GLY A 94 -17.41 17.41 -2.55
N LEU A 95 -16.63 16.65 -1.79
CA LEU A 95 -17.12 15.84 -0.67
C LEU A 95 -17.18 16.64 0.63
N ALA A 96 -18.10 16.25 1.52
CA ALA A 96 -18.38 17.01 2.75
C ALA A 96 -17.23 16.97 3.75
N THR A 97 -16.51 15.85 3.87
CA THR A 97 -15.45 15.69 4.85
C THR A 97 -14.17 15.10 4.27
N ARG A 98 -13.04 15.40 4.90
CA ARG A 98 -11.72 14.85 4.56
C ARG A 98 -11.68 13.32 4.71
N ASN A 99 -12.33 12.77 5.73
CA ASN A 99 -12.41 11.32 5.94
C ASN A 99 -13.18 10.61 4.82
N LEU A 100 -14.27 11.23 4.37
CA LEU A 100 -15.04 10.74 3.24
C LEU A 100 -14.20 10.74 1.95
N ALA A 101 -13.41 11.80 1.74
CA ALA A 101 -12.49 11.88 0.62
C ALA A 101 -11.37 10.82 0.68
N LYS A 102 -10.85 10.54 1.88
CA LYS A 102 -9.90 9.44 2.09
C LYS A 102 -10.52 8.10 1.65
N THR A 103 -11.71 7.77 2.13
CA THR A 103 -12.39 6.53 1.74
C THR A 103 -12.72 6.49 0.24
N PHE A 104 -13.17 7.62 -0.31
CA PHE A 104 -13.49 7.76 -1.73
C PHE A 104 -12.28 7.51 -2.62
N ILE A 105 -11.13 8.15 -2.35
CA ILE A 105 -9.96 8.03 -3.24
C ILE A 105 -9.46 6.59 -3.29
N TYR A 106 -9.38 5.89 -2.17
CA TYR A 106 -8.99 4.49 -2.16
C TYR A 106 -10.00 3.60 -2.91
N ALA A 107 -11.29 3.77 -2.66
CA ALA A 107 -12.33 3.05 -3.41
C ALA A 107 -12.24 3.32 -4.92
N PHE A 108 -12.03 4.58 -5.30
CA PHE A 108 -11.84 4.99 -6.70
C PHE A 108 -10.61 4.29 -7.33
N LEU A 109 -9.48 4.28 -6.65
CA LEU A 109 -8.24 3.63 -7.10
C LEU A 109 -8.42 2.11 -7.22
N TYR A 110 -9.17 1.51 -6.31
CA TYR A 110 -9.51 0.07 -6.38
C TYR A 110 -10.58 -0.26 -7.42
N GLY A 111 -11.03 0.71 -8.20
CA GLY A 111 -11.98 0.50 -9.29
C GLY A 111 -13.43 0.31 -8.83
N ALA A 112 -13.80 0.86 -7.68
CA ALA A 112 -15.17 0.79 -7.17
C ALA A 112 -16.18 1.33 -8.18
N GLY A 113 -17.23 0.54 -8.45
CA GLY A 113 -18.36 0.96 -9.25
C GLY A 113 -19.20 2.05 -8.55
N ASP A 114 -20.09 2.70 -9.32
CA ASP A 114 -20.91 3.81 -8.81
C ASP A 114 -21.79 3.41 -7.63
N ARG A 115 -22.26 2.15 -7.57
CA ARG A 115 -23.01 1.62 -6.41
C ARG A 115 -22.18 1.67 -5.13
N ARG A 116 -20.92 1.22 -5.18
CA ARG A 116 -20.04 1.23 -4.02
C ARG A 116 -19.68 2.64 -3.59
N ILE A 117 -19.46 3.55 -4.53
CA ILE A 117 -19.24 4.97 -4.22
C ILE A 117 -20.49 5.59 -3.59
N ALA A 118 -21.69 5.25 -4.07
CA ALA A 118 -22.96 5.70 -3.46
C ALA A 118 -23.07 5.26 -1.98
N GLU A 119 -22.76 4.00 -1.69
CA GLU A 119 -22.73 3.49 -0.31
C GLU A 119 -21.74 4.27 0.58
N ILE A 120 -20.53 4.57 0.07
CA ILE A 120 -19.50 5.32 0.78
C ILE A 120 -19.95 6.78 1.03
N THR A 121 -20.56 7.41 0.04
CA THR A 121 -20.97 8.82 0.13
C THR A 121 -22.34 9.02 0.81
N GLY A 122 -23.07 7.94 1.07
CA GLY A 122 -24.42 7.98 1.63
C GLY A 122 -25.47 8.54 0.65
N GLY A 123 -25.16 8.55 -0.66
CA GLY A 123 -26.01 9.11 -1.70
C GLY A 123 -26.57 8.06 -2.66
N THR A 124 -27.14 8.54 -3.75
CA THR A 124 -27.65 7.72 -4.86
C THR A 124 -26.55 7.38 -5.87
N VAL A 125 -26.79 6.38 -6.71
CA VAL A 125 -25.88 6.01 -7.81
C VAL A 125 -25.66 7.18 -8.79
N LYS A 126 -26.67 8.02 -9.00
CA LYS A 126 -26.59 9.22 -9.84
C LYS A 126 -25.63 10.25 -9.22
N GLU A 127 -25.74 10.48 -7.92
CA GLU A 127 -24.84 11.38 -7.18
C GLU A 127 -23.41 10.85 -7.14
N ALA A 128 -23.21 9.56 -6.92
CA ALA A 128 -21.90 8.92 -6.98
C ALA A 128 -21.22 9.11 -8.35
N LYS A 129 -21.97 8.96 -9.44
CA LYS A 129 -21.47 9.25 -10.78
C LYS A 129 -21.06 10.71 -10.93
N ALA A 130 -21.88 11.65 -10.46
CA ALA A 130 -21.57 13.07 -10.49
C ALA A 130 -20.32 13.43 -9.68
N VAL A 131 -20.12 12.80 -8.50
CA VAL A 131 -18.90 12.95 -7.68
C VAL A 131 -17.67 12.50 -8.46
N LYS A 132 -17.71 11.33 -9.10
CA LYS A 132 -16.60 10.80 -9.92
C LYS A 132 -16.29 11.71 -11.11
N GLU A 133 -17.32 12.18 -11.84
CA GLU A 133 -17.17 13.10 -12.98
C GLU A 133 -16.56 14.42 -12.52
N LYS A 134 -17.04 15.00 -11.42
CA LYS A 134 -16.49 16.24 -10.84
C LYS A 134 -15.04 16.05 -10.42
N PHE A 135 -14.72 14.94 -9.76
CA PHE A 135 -13.35 14.61 -9.36
C PHE A 135 -12.42 14.55 -10.57
N LEU A 136 -12.77 13.80 -11.60
CA LEU A 136 -11.96 13.66 -12.81
C LEU A 136 -11.82 14.98 -13.60
N LYS A 137 -12.86 15.82 -13.60
CA LYS A 137 -12.81 17.15 -14.20
C LYS A 137 -11.81 18.06 -13.47
N ASN A 138 -11.76 17.99 -12.14
CA ASN A 138 -10.90 18.81 -11.31
C ASN A 138 -9.49 18.21 -11.09
N THR A 139 -9.25 16.98 -11.56
CA THR A 139 -7.96 16.29 -11.51
C THR A 139 -7.57 15.79 -12.91
N PRO A 140 -7.23 16.67 -13.85
CA PRO A 140 -7.02 16.31 -15.26
C PRO A 140 -5.86 15.31 -15.45
N ALA A 141 -4.84 15.33 -14.61
CA ALA A 141 -3.74 14.37 -14.64
C ALA A 141 -4.25 12.94 -14.36
N ILE A 142 -5.12 12.77 -13.37
CA ILE A 142 -5.74 11.47 -13.07
C ILE A 142 -6.63 11.00 -14.23
N ALA A 143 -7.41 11.91 -14.80
CA ALA A 143 -8.25 11.61 -15.96
C ALA A 143 -7.42 11.13 -17.17
N ARG A 144 -6.28 11.80 -17.44
CA ARG A 144 -5.35 11.41 -18.50
C ARG A 144 -4.70 10.06 -18.23
N LEU A 145 -4.16 9.84 -17.03
CA LEU A 145 -3.58 8.55 -16.64
C LEU A 145 -4.58 7.40 -16.85
N ARG A 146 -5.81 7.57 -16.35
CA ARG A 146 -6.85 6.55 -16.48
C ARG A 146 -7.17 6.25 -17.95
N ARG A 147 -7.31 7.27 -18.78
CA ARG A 147 -7.56 7.10 -20.22
C ARG A 147 -6.42 6.36 -20.91
N ASP A 148 -5.16 6.75 -20.65
CA ASP A 148 -3.99 6.17 -21.29
C ASP A 148 -3.78 4.69 -20.85
N VAL A 149 -4.07 4.38 -19.59
CA VAL A 149 -4.07 3.01 -19.08
C VAL A 149 -5.13 2.16 -19.78
N LEU A 150 -6.36 2.66 -19.92
CA LEU A 150 -7.45 1.94 -20.62
C LEU A 150 -7.12 1.73 -22.09
N HIS A 151 -6.68 2.77 -22.79
CA HIS A 151 -6.28 2.67 -24.20
C HIS A 151 -5.14 1.66 -24.41
N THR A 152 -4.16 1.63 -23.48
CA THR A 152 -3.06 0.65 -23.57
C THR A 152 -3.57 -0.79 -23.41
N VAL A 153 -4.50 -1.02 -22.49
CA VAL A 153 -5.11 -2.34 -22.28
C VAL A 153 -5.94 -2.77 -23.48
N GLU A 154 -6.75 -1.87 -24.03
CA GLU A 154 -7.55 -2.13 -25.25
C GLU A 154 -6.65 -2.48 -26.44
N ALA A 155 -5.54 -1.78 -26.62
CA ALA A 155 -4.63 -1.99 -27.74
C ALA A 155 -3.72 -3.22 -27.58
N LYS A 156 -3.27 -3.55 -26.35
CA LYS A 156 -2.22 -4.56 -26.09
C LYS A 156 -2.67 -5.75 -25.24
N GLY A 157 -3.77 -5.63 -24.50
CA GLY A 157 -4.24 -6.64 -23.53
C GLY A 157 -3.46 -6.70 -22.22
N PHE A 158 -2.40 -5.90 -22.06
CA PHE A 158 -1.55 -5.89 -20.87
C PHE A 158 -0.99 -4.50 -20.57
N LEU A 159 -0.48 -4.31 -19.34
CA LEU A 159 0.32 -3.17 -18.93
C LEU A 159 1.75 -3.60 -18.59
N ARG A 160 2.65 -2.62 -18.47
CA ARG A 160 3.98 -2.84 -17.91
C ARG A 160 4.09 -2.25 -16.51
N GLY A 161 4.60 -3.05 -15.57
CA GLY A 161 4.93 -2.60 -14.22
C GLY A 161 6.16 -1.69 -14.18
N ILE A 162 6.48 -1.15 -13.00
CA ILE A 162 7.62 -0.23 -12.79
C ILE A 162 8.99 -0.88 -13.06
N ASP A 163 9.07 -2.21 -13.03
CA ASP A 163 10.26 -3.01 -13.37
C ASP A 163 10.21 -3.59 -14.80
N GLY A 164 9.24 -3.16 -15.61
CA GLY A 164 9.06 -3.62 -16.99
C GLY A 164 8.29 -4.93 -17.14
N ARG A 165 7.93 -5.62 -16.05
CA ARG A 165 7.14 -6.88 -16.13
C ARG A 165 5.80 -6.70 -16.81
N VAL A 166 5.31 -7.76 -17.45
CA VAL A 166 3.98 -7.79 -18.04
C VAL A 166 2.93 -8.00 -16.94
N LEU A 167 1.95 -7.11 -16.88
CA LEU A 167 0.79 -7.21 -16.00
C LEU A 167 -0.43 -7.64 -16.80
N THR A 168 -0.88 -8.87 -16.60
CA THR A 168 -2.10 -9.37 -17.23
C THR A 168 -3.32 -8.69 -16.63
N ILE A 169 -4.12 -8.04 -17.45
CA ILE A 169 -5.30 -7.31 -17.02
C ILE A 169 -6.55 -8.16 -17.23
N ARG A 170 -7.23 -8.51 -16.13
CA ARG A 170 -8.43 -9.35 -16.17
C ARG A 170 -9.68 -8.61 -16.69
N SER A 171 -9.74 -7.30 -16.39
CA SER A 171 -10.80 -6.43 -16.93
C SER A 171 -10.29 -4.99 -17.05
N PRO A 172 -10.77 -4.20 -18.01
CA PRO A 172 -10.37 -2.79 -18.16
C PRO A 172 -10.58 -1.96 -16.89
N HIS A 173 -11.64 -2.24 -16.12
CA HIS A 173 -11.93 -1.54 -14.87
C HIS A 173 -10.90 -1.78 -13.77
N SER A 174 -10.19 -2.91 -13.78
CA SER A 174 -9.15 -3.25 -12.81
C SER A 174 -7.76 -2.75 -13.21
N ALA A 175 -7.59 -2.17 -14.38
CA ALA A 175 -6.30 -1.86 -14.97
C ALA A 175 -5.47 -0.89 -14.11
N LEU A 176 -6.04 0.24 -13.73
CA LEU A 176 -5.37 1.23 -12.88
C LEU A 176 -5.04 0.65 -11.50
N ASN A 177 -5.97 -0.08 -10.89
CA ASN A 177 -5.75 -0.77 -9.63
C ASN A 177 -4.60 -1.79 -9.72
N THR A 178 -4.60 -2.63 -10.77
CA THR A 178 -3.53 -3.62 -10.99
C THR A 178 -2.17 -2.94 -11.14
N LEU A 179 -2.10 -1.83 -11.87
CA LEU A 179 -0.88 -1.05 -12.04
C LEU A 179 -0.36 -0.51 -10.70
N ILE A 180 -1.22 0.12 -9.91
CA ILE A 180 -0.87 0.72 -8.61
C ILE A 180 -0.46 -0.36 -7.60
N GLN A 181 -1.26 -1.41 -7.46
CA GLN A 181 -0.98 -2.48 -6.52
C GLN A 181 0.29 -3.27 -6.87
N SER A 182 0.57 -3.45 -8.17
CA SER A 182 1.80 -4.11 -8.59
C SER A 182 3.04 -3.28 -8.25
N ALA A 183 3.01 -1.98 -8.49
CA ALA A 183 4.11 -1.10 -8.11
C ALA A 183 4.33 -1.11 -6.59
N GLY A 184 3.25 -1.02 -5.80
CA GLY A 184 3.33 -1.12 -4.34
C GLY A 184 3.94 -2.44 -3.87
N ALA A 185 3.52 -3.57 -4.43
CA ALA A 185 4.08 -4.89 -4.09
C ALA A 185 5.59 -4.97 -4.38
N LEU A 186 6.05 -4.39 -5.48
CA LEU A 186 7.46 -4.37 -5.85
C LEU A 186 8.30 -3.49 -4.91
N ILE A 187 7.78 -2.33 -4.53
CA ILE A 187 8.44 -1.43 -3.57
C ILE A 187 8.66 -2.16 -2.24
N VAL A 188 7.61 -2.76 -1.66
CA VAL A 188 7.72 -3.46 -0.37
C VAL A 188 8.66 -4.65 -0.46
N LYS A 189 8.63 -5.43 -1.53
CA LYS A 189 9.54 -6.56 -1.73
C LYS A 189 10.99 -6.12 -1.87
N GLN A 190 11.25 -5.04 -2.60
CA GLN A 190 12.61 -4.52 -2.73
C GLN A 190 13.11 -3.95 -1.40
N ALA A 191 12.27 -3.25 -0.65
CA ALA A 191 12.59 -2.81 0.70
C ALA A 191 12.92 -3.99 1.63
N THR A 192 12.16 -5.08 1.52
CA THR A 192 12.42 -6.34 2.24
C THR A 192 13.79 -6.91 1.91
N ILE A 193 14.20 -6.89 0.63
CA ILE A 193 15.52 -7.38 0.19
C ILE A 193 16.63 -6.49 0.78
N PHE A 194 16.52 -5.17 0.66
CA PHE A 194 17.49 -4.24 1.22
C PHE A 194 17.65 -4.39 2.73
N LEU A 195 16.54 -4.52 3.46
CA LEU A 195 16.55 -4.76 4.90
C LEU A 195 17.22 -6.10 5.24
N HIS A 196 16.89 -7.16 4.50
CA HIS A 196 17.48 -8.48 4.72
C HIS A 196 19.00 -8.49 4.49
N GLU A 197 19.46 -7.83 3.44
CA GLU A 197 20.89 -7.66 3.17
C GLU A 197 21.58 -6.90 4.32
N LYS A 198 20.94 -5.85 4.84
CA LYS A 198 21.45 -5.08 5.97
C LYS A 198 21.53 -5.89 7.26
N ILE A 199 20.47 -6.67 7.56
CA ILE A 199 20.45 -7.59 8.71
C ILE A 199 21.61 -8.58 8.63
N LYS A 200 21.88 -9.15 7.45
CA LYS A 200 22.98 -10.08 7.24
C LYS A 200 24.35 -9.42 7.36
N GLN A 201 24.54 -8.27 6.73
CA GLN A 201 25.82 -7.54 6.74
C GLN A 201 26.25 -7.13 8.15
N GLU A 202 25.30 -6.74 8.98
CA GLU A 202 25.55 -6.29 10.36
C GLU A 202 25.37 -7.42 11.40
N ASN A 203 25.02 -8.63 10.95
CA ASN A 203 24.76 -9.79 11.81
C ASN A 203 23.76 -9.48 12.92
N LEU A 204 22.64 -8.82 12.58
CA LEU A 204 21.60 -8.42 13.52
C LEU A 204 20.72 -9.63 13.88
N ASP A 205 20.40 -9.78 15.18
CA ASP A 205 19.47 -10.80 15.65
C ASP A 205 18.01 -10.34 15.36
N CYS A 206 17.63 -10.54 14.13
CA CYS A 206 16.34 -10.12 13.58
C CYS A 206 15.83 -11.12 12.55
N ASN A 207 14.55 -11.50 12.66
CA ASN A 207 13.89 -12.40 11.74
C ASN A 207 12.57 -11.80 11.26
N MET A 208 12.29 -11.83 9.96
CA MET A 208 10.97 -11.51 9.45
C MET A 208 10.00 -12.65 9.78
N VAL A 209 8.92 -12.33 10.48
CA VAL A 209 7.90 -13.29 10.89
C VAL A 209 6.59 -13.16 10.13
N ALA A 210 6.30 -11.97 9.54
CA ALA A 210 5.18 -11.80 8.62
C ALA A 210 5.48 -10.72 7.58
N HIS A 211 4.95 -10.89 6.37
CA HIS A 211 4.94 -9.90 5.29
C HIS A 211 3.53 -9.83 4.72
N ILE A 212 2.78 -8.81 5.10
CA ILE A 212 1.35 -8.70 4.81
C ILE A 212 1.09 -7.40 4.05
N HIS A 213 0.87 -7.52 2.74
CA HIS A 213 0.63 -6.40 1.83
C HIS A 213 1.78 -5.38 1.82
N ASP A 214 1.65 -4.29 2.52
CA ASP A 214 2.57 -3.17 2.70
C ASP A 214 3.22 -3.13 4.08
N GLU A 215 2.94 -4.14 4.91
CA GLU A 215 3.42 -4.28 6.28
C GLU A 215 4.44 -5.43 6.41
N MET A 216 5.53 -5.17 7.13
CA MET A 216 6.50 -6.17 7.58
C MET A 216 6.44 -6.29 9.10
N GLN A 217 6.39 -7.51 9.64
CA GLN A 217 6.53 -7.78 11.06
C GLN A 217 7.83 -8.53 11.31
N LEU A 218 8.66 -7.98 12.19
CA LEU A 218 10.01 -8.44 12.49
C LEU A 218 10.08 -8.85 13.97
N GLN A 219 10.56 -10.06 14.26
CA GLN A 219 11.01 -10.44 15.59
C GLN A 219 12.45 -9.95 15.73
N VAL A 220 12.71 -9.07 16.67
CA VAL A 220 14.00 -8.39 16.84
C VAL A 220 14.43 -8.47 18.29
N LYS A 221 15.71 -8.68 18.55
CA LYS A 221 16.27 -8.60 19.91
C LYS A 221 15.98 -7.21 20.51
N GLU A 222 15.55 -7.16 21.77
CA GLU A 222 14.97 -5.97 22.39
C GLU A 222 15.90 -4.75 22.33
N ASP A 223 17.19 -4.93 22.55
CA ASP A 223 18.19 -3.88 22.61
C ASP A 223 18.49 -3.21 21.25
N ILE A 224 18.12 -3.85 20.13
CA ILE A 224 18.33 -3.31 18.78
C ILE A 224 17.02 -3.03 18.02
N ALA A 225 15.86 -3.16 18.66
CA ALA A 225 14.57 -3.07 17.97
C ALA A 225 14.34 -1.71 17.30
N GLU A 226 14.65 -0.62 17.98
CA GLU A 226 14.57 0.76 17.44
C GLU A 226 15.53 0.95 16.26
N TYR A 227 16.75 0.45 16.37
CA TYR A 227 17.74 0.51 15.29
C TYR A 227 17.27 -0.22 14.04
N VAL A 228 16.73 -1.43 14.19
CA VAL A 228 16.16 -2.21 13.07
C VAL A 228 14.96 -1.51 12.45
N GLY A 229 14.08 -0.92 13.25
CA GLY A 229 12.97 -0.11 12.76
C GLY A 229 13.42 1.04 11.88
N GLN A 230 14.43 1.79 12.29
CA GLN A 230 15.04 2.87 11.50
C GLN A 230 15.64 2.33 10.19
N LYS A 231 16.35 1.20 10.23
CA LYS A 231 16.91 0.56 9.02
C LYS A 231 15.83 0.07 8.06
N ALA A 232 14.71 -0.39 8.58
CA ALA A 232 13.57 -0.79 7.75
C ALA A 232 12.96 0.41 7.00
N VAL A 233 12.77 1.55 7.67
CA VAL A 233 12.31 2.79 7.01
C VAL A 233 13.34 3.26 5.96
N GLN A 234 14.63 3.26 6.27
CA GLN A 234 15.69 3.60 5.30
C GLN A 234 15.68 2.67 4.08
N SER A 235 15.37 1.38 4.28
CA SER A 235 15.23 0.40 3.20
C SER A 235 14.04 0.71 2.29
N ILE A 236 12.92 1.20 2.85
CA ILE A 236 11.77 1.69 2.08
C ILE A 236 12.17 2.91 1.25
N GLN A 237 12.80 3.90 1.86
CA GLN A 237 13.24 5.14 1.21
C GLN A 237 14.22 4.85 0.05
N ALA A 238 15.14 3.91 0.22
CA ALA A 238 16.12 3.52 -0.80
C ALA A 238 15.49 2.91 -2.07
N THR A 239 14.28 2.37 -2.00
CA THR A 239 13.60 1.83 -3.17
C THR A 239 13.25 2.89 -4.20
N LYS A 240 13.16 4.16 -3.80
CA LYS A 240 12.95 5.28 -4.73
C LYS A 240 14.00 5.31 -5.83
N ASP A 241 15.27 5.28 -5.46
CA ASP A 241 16.37 5.36 -6.43
C ASP A 241 16.46 4.08 -7.27
N PHE A 242 16.22 2.92 -6.64
CA PHE A 242 16.22 1.64 -7.35
C PHE A 242 15.21 1.56 -8.50
N PHE A 243 14.01 2.12 -8.30
CA PHE A 243 12.95 2.15 -9.34
C PHE A 243 12.90 3.45 -10.14
N ASN A 244 13.82 4.40 -9.96
CA ASN A 244 13.70 5.75 -10.50
C ASN A 244 12.33 6.37 -10.19
N PHE A 245 11.90 6.20 -8.95
CA PHE A 245 10.55 6.55 -8.53
C PHE A 245 10.42 8.07 -8.36
N ARG A 246 9.36 8.66 -8.91
CA ARG A 246 9.18 10.13 -9.02
C ARG A 246 8.46 10.75 -7.83
N CYS A 247 8.27 10.01 -6.76
CA CYS A 247 7.70 10.49 -5.50
C CYS A 247 8.57 9.96 -4.37
N GLU A 248 8.76 10.75 -3.31
CA GLU A 248 9.45 10.26 -2.11
C GLU A 248 8.70 9.09 -1.51
N LEU A 249 9.43 8.05 -1.11
CA LEU A 249 8.91 6.90 -0.37
C LEU A 249 9.32 7.03 1.09
N ASP A 250 8.45 6.64 1.97
CA ASP A 250 8.66 6.72 3.41
C ASP A 250 7.90 5.61 4.14
N GLY A 251 8.25 5.39 5.40
CA GLY A 251 7.61 4.39 6.23
C GLY A 251 7.55 4.80 7.69
N GLU A 252 6.77 4.05 8.43
CA GLU A 252 6.64 4.17 9.88
C GLU A 252 6.96 2.83 10.51
N TYR A 253 7.47 2.83 11.74
CA TYR A 253 7.62 1.62 12.52
C TYR A 253 7.14 1.82 13.94
N LYS A 254 6.72 0.73 14.56
CA LYS A 254 6.36 0.66 15.97
C LYS A 254 6.99 -0.59 16.59
N VAL A 255 7.46 -0.45 17.82
CA VAL A 255 8.03 -1.55 18.61
C VAL A 255 7.05 -1.91 19.71
N GLY A 256 6.78 -3.20 19.89
CA GLY A 256 5.83 -3.68 20.88
C GLY A 256 6.06 -5.15 21.24
N ASN A 257 5.19 -5.69 22.08
CA ASN A 257 5.26 -7.08 22.53
C ASN A 257 4.38 -8.03 21.68
N ASN A 258 3.47 -7.48 20.92
CA ASN A 258 2.52 -8.23 20.08
C ASN A 258 2.11 -7.41 18.85
N TRP A 259 1.43 -8.06 17.92
CA TRP A 259 1.02 -7.44 16.66
C TRP A 259 -0.02 -6.31 16.82
N ALA A 260 -0.82 -6.32 17.90
CA ALA A 260 -1.77 -5.23 18.14
C ALA A 260 -1.07 -3.91 18.52
N GLU A 261 0.11 -3.98 19.13
CA GLU A 261 0.91 -2.82 19.53
C GLU A 261 1.72 -2.22 18.36
N THR A 262 1.98 -3.01 17.35
CA THR A 262 2.88 -2.66 16.23
C THR A 262 2.16 -2.30 14.94
N HIS A 263 0.82 -2.20 14.97
CA HIS A 263 0.02 -1.87 13.80
C HIS A 263 -0.79 -0.58 13.97
#